data_3698ba8441d3ea7f5306e1493a9e9370
#
_entry.id   3698ba8441d3ea7f5306e1493a9e9370
#
_cell.length_a   1.000
_cell.length_b   1.000
_cell.length_c   1.000
_cell.angle_alpha   90.00
_cell.angle_beta   90.00
_cell.angle_gamma   90.00
#
_symmetry.space_group_name_H-M   'P 1'
#
loop_
_entity.id
_entity.type
_entity.pdbx_description
1 polymer ?
#
loop_
_entity_poly.entity_id
_entity_poly.type
_entity_poly.pdbx_seq_one_letter_code
_entity_poly.pdbx_strand_id
1 'polypeptide(L)'
;MTKLKVSSLTNKQLDWLVSCLEGNTLDIYRWLDTRERYKDFWYTSNWKQGGPIIEREGIDIQQVFCGMEGSFSEPCGWQAMRYTRNGVLNPPRQVANTPLIAAMRCYVASKLGDEVEIPKDLLDATRDFSSKDIT
;
A
#
# COMPACT_ATOMS: atom_id res chain seq x y z
N MET A 1 -10.27 -2.60 16.94
CA MET A 1 -9.62 -2.11 15.71
C MET A 1 -8.82 -0.87 15.99
N THR A 2 -7.70 -0.72 15.33
CA THR A 2 -6.81 0.42 15.53
C THR A 2 -6.84 1.29 14.27
N LYS A 3 -6.99 2.59 14.46
CA LYS A 3 -7.01 3.54 13.37
C LYS A 3 -5.61 4.03 13.08
N LEU A 4 -5.18 3.92 11.83
CA LEU A 4 -3.84 4.31 11.38
C LEU A 4 -3.94 5.14 10.11
N LYS A 5 -2.94 5.97 9.88
CA LYS A 5 -2.83 6.68 8.62
C LYS A 5 -2.32 5.73 7.55
N VAL A 6 -2.87 5.86 6.35
CA VAL A 6 -2.45 5.01 5.23
C VAL A 6 -0.94 5.10 5.02
N SER A 7 -0.37 6.29 5.17
CA SER A 7 1.08 6.50 4.97
C SER A 7 1.95 5.75 5.98
N SER A 8 1.38 5.28 7.08
CA SER A 8 2.14 4.58 8.11
C SER A 8 1.95 3.06 8.08
N LEU A 9 1.16 2.55 7.14
CA LEU A 9 0.87 1.11 7.09
C LEU A 9 2.08 0.30 6.61
N THR A 10 2.25 -0.87 7.21
CA THR A 10 3.22 -1.84 6.72
C THR A 10 2.70 -2.47 5.43
N ASN A 11 3.60 -3.15 4.71
CA ASN A 11 3.20 -3.81 3.48
C ASN A 11 2.10 -4.85 3.72
N LYS A 12 2.22 -5.60 4.80
CA LYS A 12 1.23 -6.63 5.13
C LYS A 12 -0.14 -6.00 5.44
N GLN A 13 -0.16 -4.92 6.20
CA GLN A 13 -1.40 -4.22 6.51
C GLN A 13 -2.03 -3.63 5.25
N LEU A 14 -1.21 -3.07 4.40
CA LEU A 14 -1.67 -2.49 3.15
C LEU A 14 -2.22 -3.59 2.22
N ASP A 15 -1.53 -4.71 2.12
CA ASP A 15 -2.00 -5.85 1.34
C ASP A 15 -3.37 -6.34 1.84
N TRP A 16 -3.56 -6.37 3.16
CA TRP A 16 -4.85 -6.76 3.74
C TRP A 16 -5.96 -5.84 3.27
N LEU A 17 -5.76 -4.53 3.38
CA LEU A 17 -6.78 -3.57 2.97
C LEU A 17 -7.06 -3.64 1.47
N VAL A 18 -6.02 -3.78 0.66
CA VAL A 18 -6.21 -3.92 -0.78
C VAL A 18 -7.01 -5.18 -1.08
N SER A 19 -6.70 -6.29 -0.42
CA SER A 19 -7.45 -7.53 -0.64
C SER A 19 -8.92 -7.38 -0.27
N CYS A 20 -9.20 -6.66 0.82
CA CYS A 20 -10.59 -6.38 1.21
C CYS A 20 -11.31 -5.57 0.15
N LEU A 21 -10.65 -4.58 -0.41
CA LEU A 21 -11.22 -3.76 -1.48
C LEU A 21 -11.42 -4.55 -2.77
N GLU A 22 -10.60 -5.60 -2.98
CA GLU A 22 -10.73 -6.47 -4.14
C GLU A 22 -11.71 -7.62 -3.92
N GLY A 23 -12.43 -7.62 -2.79
CA GLY A 23 -13.51 -8.58 -2.57
C GLY A 23 -13.13 -9.79 -1.73
N ASN A 24 -12.00 -9.74 -1.02
CA ASN A 24 -11.60 -10.84 -0.16
C ASN A 24 -12.64 -11.09 0.94
N THR A 25 -13.01 -12.35 1.13
CA THR A 25 -13.98 -12.76 2.15
C THR A 25 -13.36 -13.65 3.23
N LEU A 26 -12.05 -13.89 3.16
CA LEU A 26 -11.36 -14.72 4.15
C LEU A 26 -11.21 -13.95 5.46
N ASP A 27 -11.26 -14.68 6.57
CA ASP A 27 -10.90 -14.09 7.86
C ASP A 27 -9.39 -13.86 7.90
N ILE A 28 -8.93 -13.12 8.90
CA ILE A 28 -7.54 -12.70 8.96
C ILE A 28 -6.57 -13.90 9.04
N TYR A 29 -6.96 -14.96 9.72
CA TYR A 29 -6.06 -16.11 9.89
C TYR A 29 -5.91 -16.90 8.60
N ARG A 30 -7.00 -17.12 7.89
CA ARG A 30 -6.97 -17.78 6.60
C ARG A 30 -6.25 -16.93 5.57
N TRP A 31 -6.46 -15.63 5.64
CA TRP A 31 -5.80 -14.70 4.74
C TRP A 31 -4.29 -14.74 4.92
N LEU A 32 -3.82 -14.70 6.17
CA LEU A 32 -2.40 -14.77 6.47
C LEU A 32 -1.78 -16.07 5.98
N ASP A 33 -2.47 -17.18 6.22
CA ASP A 33 -1.97 -18.49 5.78
C ASP A 33 -1.88 -18.56 4.26
N THR A 34 -2.93 -18.10 3.57
CA THR A 34 -2.97 -18.11 2.12
C THR A 34 -1.86 -17.23 1.53
N ARG A 35 -1.67 -16.05 2.11
CA ARG A 35 -0.65 -15.12 1.67
C ARG A 35 0.74 -15.74 1.75
N GLU A 36 1.05 -16.37 2.85
CA GLU A 36 2.38 -16.96 3.05
C GLU A 36 2.57 -18.24 2.21
N ARG A 37 1.53 -19.06 2.13
CA ARG A 37 1.64 -20.37 1.48
C ARG A 37 1.61 -20.28 -0.04
N TYR A 38 0.71 -19.45 -0.57
CA TYR A 38 0.47 -19.39 -2.02
C TYR A 38 0.96 -18.13 -2.69
N LYS A 39 1.54 -17.19 -1.92
CA LYS A 39 2.00 -15.91 -2.41
C LYS A 39 0.89 -15.08 -3.05
N ASP A 40 -0.33 -15.26 -2.54
CA ASP A 40 -1.47 -14.43 -2.93
C ASP A 40 -1.51 -13.17 -2.08
N PHE A 41 -2.19 -12.14 -2.55
CA PHE A 41 -2.37 -10.88 -1.81
C PHE A 41 -1.05 -10.14 -1.61
N TRP A 42 -0.15 -10.23 -2.56
CA TRP A 42 1.14 -9.53 -2.50
C TRP A 42 1.12 -8.29 -3.39
N TYR A 43 0.07 -7.48 -3.24
CA TYR A 43 -0.17 -6.31 -4.08
C TYR A 43 0.95 -5.27 -3.99
N THR A 44 1.58 -5.15 -2.82
CA THR A 44 2.64 -4.16 -2.61
C THR A 44 4.01 -4.61 -3.10
N SER A 45 4.15 -5.89 -3.47
CA SER A 45 5.44 -6.47 -3.83
C SER A 45 5.46 -7.18 -5.17
N ASN A 46 4.30 -7.50 -5.72
CA ASN A 46 4.19 -8.29 -6.95
C ASN A 46 3.42 -7.51 -8.01
N TRP A 47 4.11 -7.12 -9.08
CA TRP A 47 3.49 -6.36 -10.16
C TRP A 47 2.35 -7.11 -10.84
N LYS A 48 2.42 -8.42 -10.88
CA LYS A 48 1.35 -9.23 -11.45
C LYS A 48 0.04 -9.02 -10.70
N GLN A 49 0.13 -8.78 -9.40
CA GLN A 49 -1.06 -8.57 -8.56
C GLN A 49 -1.44 -7.10 -8.43
N GLY A 50 -0.47 -6.23 -8.25
CA GLY A 50 -0.73 -4.81 -8.07
C GLY A 50 -0.90 -4.04 -9.37
N GLY A 51 -0.23 -4.45 -10.43
CA GLY A 51 -0.28 -3.76 -11.70
C GLY A 51 -1.68 -3.59 -12.28
N PRO A 52 -2.51 -4.65 -12.31
CA PRO A 52 -3.88 -4.51 -12.81
C PRO A 52 -4.72 -3.48 -12.06
N ILE A 53 -4.47 -3.31 -10.77
CA ILE A 53 -5.17 -2.29 -9.99
C ILE A 53 -4.76 -0.89 -10.45
N ILE A 54 -3.47 -0.69 -10.65
CA ILE A 54 -2.94 0.59 -11.13
C ILE A 54 -3.58 0.96 -12.46
N GLU A 55 -3.65 0.01 -13.37
CA GLU A 55 -4.23 0.23 -14.68
C GLU A 55 -5.72 0.53 -14.59
N ARG A 56 -6.45 -0.28 -13.84
CA ARG A 56 -7.91 -0.13 -13.69
C ARG A 56 -8.28 1.19 -13.04
N GLU A 57 -7.55 1.59 -12.02
CA GLU A 57 -7.87 2.79 -11.24
C GLU A 57 -7.25 4.07 -11.83
N GLY A 58 -6.43 3.94 -12.85
CA GLY A 58 -5.82 5.10 -13.47
C GLY A 58 -4.86 5.83 -12.54
N ILE A 59 -4.06 5.07 -11.80
CA ILE A 59 -3.11 5.65 -10.85
C ILE A 59 -1.86 6.10 -11.60
N ASP A 60 -1.49 7.36 -11.39
CA ASP A 60 -0.28 7.94 -11.97
C ASP A 60 0.88 7.73 -11.02
N ILE A 61 2.00 7.20 -11.52
CA ILE A 61 3.17 6.90 -10.72
C ILE A 61 4.34 7.69 -11.27
N GLN A 62 5.05 8.37 -10.38
CA GLN A 62 6.22 9.17 -10.76
C GLN A 62 7.35 8.95 -9.77
N GLN A 63 8.55 8.92 -10.29
CA GLN A 63 9.73 8.84 -9.45
C GLN A 63 9.99 10.20 -8.80
N VAL A 64 10.37 10.18 -7.53
CA VAL A 64 10.68 11.39 -6.78
C VAL A 64 12.20 11.51 -6.66
N PHE A 65 12.71 12.67 -6.99
CA PHE A 65 14.14 12.94 -6.91
C PHE A 65 14.41 13.89 -5.76
N CYS A 66 15.44 13.55 -4.99
CA CYS A 66 15.90 14.38 -3.89
C CYS A 66 17.29 14.90 -4.26
N GLY A 67 17.60 16.07 -3.76
CA GLY A 67 18.92 16.64 -4.01
C GLY A 67 18.96 18.05 -3.51
N MET A 68 20.17 18.57 -3.48
CA MET A 68 20.39 19.97 -3.19
C MET A 68 19.83 20.79 -4.34
N GLU A 69 19.51 22.04 -4.07
CA GLU A 69 18.99 22.94 -5.08
C GLU A 69 19.89 22.93 -6.32
N GLY A 70 19.26 22.72 -7.47
CA GLY A 70 19.98 22.66 -8.73
C GLY A 70 20.57 21.30 -9.07
N SER A 71 20.32 20.30 -8.25
CA SER A 71 20.83 18.95 -8.45
C SER A 71 19.70 17.97 -8.58
N PHE A 72 19.68 17.21 -9.66
CA PHE A 72 18.70 16.13 -9.87
C PHE A 72 19.36 14.78 -9.61
N SER A 73 20.13 14.70 -8.57
CA SER A 73 21.12 13.66 -8.48
C SER A 73 20.59 12.28 -8.16
N GLU A 74 19.58 12.15 -7.30
CA GLU A 74 19.25 10.81 -6.81
C GLU A 74 17.75 10.57 -6.68
N PRO A 75 17.27 9.42 -7.19
CA PRO A 75 15.89 9.03 -6.90
C PRO A 75 15.76 8.67 -5.42
N CYS A 76 14.78 9.25 -4.75
CA CYS A 76 14.61 9.01 -3.32
C CYS A 76 13.29 8.31 -3.01
N GLY A 77 12.51 7.96 -4.01
CA GLY A 77 11.27 7.26 -3.79
C GLY A 77 10.33 7.40 -4.96
N TRP A 78 9.08 7.09 -4.69
CA TRP A 78 8.04 7.13 -5.70
C TRP A 78 6.81 7.81 -5.13
N GLN A 79 6.06 8.47 -5.98
CA GLN A 79 4.78 9.06 -5.61
C GLN A 79 3.69 8.52 -6.52
N ALA A 80 2.50 8.38 -5.96
CA ALA A 80 1.34 7.93 -6.70
C ALA A 80 0.20 8.93 -6.52
N MET A 81 -0.53 9.17 -7.59
CA MET A 81 -1.58 10.16 -7.62
C MET A 81 -2.77 9.62 -8.40
N ARG A 82 -3.95 10.08 -8.05
CA ARG A 82 -5.16 9.74 -8.78
C ARG A 82 -6.02 10.99 -8.87
N TYR A 83 -6.47 11.28 -10.06
CA TYR A 83 -7.26 12.50 -10.30
C TYR A 83 -8.72 12.14 -10.52
N THR A 84 -9.61 12.99 -10.01
CA THR A 84 -11.03 12.87 -10.30
C THR A 84 -11.28 13.28 -11.74
N ARG A 85 -12.50 13.04 -12.20
CA ARG A 85 -12.89 13.44 -13.58
C ARG A 85 -12.71 14.94 -13.81
N ASN A 86 -12.82 15.73 -12.74
CA ASN A 86 -12.66 17.17 -12.83
C ASN A 86 -11.20 17.63 -12.72
N GLY A 87 -10.27 16.68 -12.69
CA GLY A 87 -8.86 17.00 -12.63
C GLY A 87 -8.34 17.35 -11.24
N VAL A 88 -9.14 17.06 -10.22
CA VAL A 88 -8.74 17.34 -8.85
C VAL A 88 -8.02 16.12 -8.26
N LEU A 89 -6.91 16.39 -7.61
CA LEU A 89 -6.12 15.33 -6.96
C LEU A 89 -6.88 14.80 -5.74
N ASN A 90 -7.18 13.50 -5.76
CA ASN A 90 -7.88 12.85 -4.66
C ASN A 90 -7.58 11.36 -4.67
N PRO A 91 -6.92 10.82 -3.69
CA PRO A 91 -6.46 11.43 -2.43
C PRO A 91 -5.23 12.31 -2.64
N PRO A 92 -4.73 12.95 -1.59
CA PRO A 92 -3.41 13.59 -1.68
C PRO A 92 -2.38 12.56 -2.11
N ARG A 93 -1.35 13.02 -2.81
CA ARG A 93 -0.35 12.08 -3.32
C ARG A 93 0.23 11.24 -2.20
N GLN A 94 0.55 9.99 -2.53
CA GLN A 94 1.15 9.07 -1.59
C GLN A 94 2.59 8.79 -2.01
N VAL A 95 3.48 8.72 -1.04
CA VAL A 95 4.90 8.52 -1.30
C VAL A 95 5.36 7.24 -0.63
N ALA A 96 6.26 6.52 -1.28
CA ALA A 96 6.81 5.27 -0.74
C ALA A 96 8.13 4.96 -1.40
N ASN A 97 8.81 3.94 -0.87
CA ASN A 97 10.10 3.50 -1.39
C ASN A 97 10.00 2.79 -2.75
N THR A 98 8.85 2.21 -3.05
CA THR A 98 8.63 1.51 -4.32
C THR A 98 7.38 2.03 -4.98
N PRO A 99 7.29 1.91 -6.32
CA PRO A 99 6.10 2.37 -7.03
C PRO A 99 4.85 1.59 -6.64
N LEU A 100 4.97 0.29 -6.40
CA LEU A 100 3.81 -0.52 -5.99
C LEU A 100 3.26 -0.10 -4.64
N ILE A 101 4.13 0.15 -3.67
CA ILE A 101 3.68 0.60 -2.35
C ILE A 101 2.98 1.94 -2.45
N ALA A 102 3.59 2.88 -3.18
CA ALA A 102 2.99 4.19 -3.39
C ALA A 102 1.60 4.06 -4.04
N ALA A 103 1.50 3.22 -5.07
CA ALA A 103 0.26 3.01 -5.80
C ALA A 103 -0.81 2.38 -4.90
N MET A 104 -0.46 1.40 -4.10
CA MET A 104 -1.43 0.75 -3.22
C MET A 104 -1.89 1.67 -2.11
N ARG A 105 -1.00 2.52 -1.58
CA ARG A 105 -1.41 3.55 -0.63
C ARG A 105 -2.41 4.51 -1.28
N CYS A 106 -2.15 4.89 -2.52
CA CYS A 106 -3.05 5.75 -3.26
C CYS A 106 -4.41 5.09 -3.45
N TYR A 107 -4.42 3.82 -3.83
CA TYR A 107 -5.65 3.08 -4.02
C TYR A 107 -6.47 3.02 -2.74
N VAL A 108 -5.86 2.62 -1.64
CA VAL A 108 -6.55 2.51 -0.35
C VAL A 108 -7.08 3.87 0.10
N ALA A 109 -6.25 4.91 0.01
CA ALA A 109 -6.68 6.24 0.42
C ALA A 109 -7.82 6.76 -0.45
N SER A 110 -7.82 6.42 -1.75
CA SER A 110 -8.89 6.87 -2.65
C SER A 110 -10.24 6.22 -2.30
N LYS A 111 -10.23 5.03 -1.72
CA LYS A 111 -11.45 4.29 -1.40
C LYS A 111 -11.88 4.46 0.05
N LEU A 112 -10.93 4.52 0.98
CA LEU A 112 -11.22 4.51 2.41
C LEU A 112 -10.86 5.80 3.13
N GLY A 113 -10.16 6.71 2.47
CA GLY A 113 -9.70 7.94 3.09
C GLY A 113 -8.29 7.78 3.65
N ASP A 114 -7.79 8.86 4.24
CA ASP A 114 -6.42 8.93 4.73
C ASP A 114 -6.18 8.10 5.99
N GLU A 115 -7.23 7.86 6.76
CA GLU A 115 -7.16 7.05 7.97
C GLU A 115 -8.00 5.80 7.80
N VAL A 116 -7.47 4.66 8.24
CA VAL A 116 -8.11 3.36 8.06
C VAL A 116 -8.03 2.58 9.35
N GLU A 117 -8.91 1.59 9.47
CA GLU A 117 -8.93 0.71 10.63
C GLU A 117 -8.29 -0.63 10.28
N ILE A 118 -7.40 -1.09 11.16
CA ILE A 118 -6.66 -2.32 10.99
C ILE A 118 -7.04 -3.29 12.11
N PRO A 119 -7.32 -4.56 11.79
CA PRO A 119 -7.59 -5.56 12.83
C PRO A 119 -6.42 -5.69 13.79
N LYS A 120 -6.72 -5.85 15.06
CA LYS A 120 -5.71 -6.01 16.07
C LYS A 120 -4.81 -7.21 15.79
N ASP A 121 -5.39 -8.29 15.29
CA ASP A 121 -4.63 -9.50 14.95
C ASP A 121 -3.55 -9.21 13.92
N LEU A 122 -3.83 -8.34 12.99
CA LEU A 122 -2.86 -7.98 11.97
C LEU A 122 -1.73 -7.13 12.54
N LEU A 123 -2.03 -6.27 13.50
CA LEU A 123 -1.01 -5.51 14.21
C LEU A 123 -0.11 -6.44 15.01
N ASP A 124 -0.71 -7.38 15.74
CA ASP A 124 0.04 -8.32 16.56
C ASP A 124 0.90 -9.23 15.70
N ALA A 125 0.36 -9.71 14.60
CA ALA A 125 1.10 -10.57 13.67
C ALA A 125 2.32 -9.85 13.11
N THR A 126 2.19 -8.58 12.80
CA THR A 126 3.31 -7.79 12.29
C THR A 126 4.39 -7.65 13.35
N ARG A 127 3.98 -7.39 14.59
CA ARG A 127 4.89 -7.25 15.70
C ARG A 127 5.61 -8.56 15.99
N ASP A 128 4.87 -9.65 16.01
CA ASP A 128 5.43 -10.97 16.27
C ASP A 128 6.46 -11.35 15.23
N PHE A 129 6.16 -11.04 13.99
CA PHE A 129 7.09 -11.29 12.90
C PHE A 129 8.41 -10.56 13.12
N SER A 130 8.33 -9.30 13.50
CA SER A 130 9.52 -8.50 13.81
C SER A 130 10.31 -9.12 14.95
N SER A 131 9.63 -9.59 15.97
CA SER A 131 10.30 -10.24 17.09
C SER A 131 11.04 -11.49 16.64
N LYS A 132 10.44 -12.27 15.78
CA LYS A 132 11.06 -13.49 15.26
C LYS A 132 12.29 -13.15 14.43
N ASP A 133 12.25 -12.09 13.69
CA ASP A 133 13.39 -11.66 12.89
C ASP A 133 14.59 -11.33 13.78
N ILE A 134 14.32 -10.81 14.96
CA ILE A 134 15.36 -10.46 15.91
C ILE A 134 15.97 -11.70 16.53
N THR A 135 15.15 -12.69 16.74
CA THR A 135 15.62 -13.94 17.36
C THR A 135 16.19 -14.89 16.34
#